data_6cc272a7e9e5ffb8f10dbf00305c0cdb
#
_entry.id   6cc272a7e9e5ffb8f10dbf00305c0cdb
#
_cell.length_a   1.000
_cell.length_b   1.000
_cell.length_c   1.000
_cell.angle_alpha   90.00
_cell.angle_beta   90.00
_cell.angle_gamma   90.00
#
_symmetry.space_group_name_H-M   'P 1'
#
loop_
_entity.id
_entity.type
_entity.pdbx_description
1 polymer ?
#
loop_
_entity_poly.entity_id
_entity_poly.type
_entity_poly.pdbx_seq_one_letter_code
_entity_poly.pdbx_strand_id
1 'polypeptide(L)'
;MNSTNQSLKPLTTKINEAGNLEIGGCDLIGLAEKYGTPLYVLDEETIRKICKDYKNAFKAYPKTNMMYASKALCTMATSAIMSSEGFGFDVVSAGEIYTVYKAGADMSKVLFNGNNKSADELTLAIELGVGRISVDNFFELALLNEIAKSHKKVVDVLLRITPGIECHTHEYIQ
;
A
#
# COMPACT_ATOMS: atom_id res chain seq x y z
N MET A 1 18.77 -9.98 29.33
CA MET A 1 18.73 -8.66 28.67
C MET A 1 17.52 -8.64 27.74
N ASN A 2 16.43 -7.95 28.13
CA ASN A 2 15.33 -7.74 27.22
C ASN A 2 15.78 -6.73 26.17
N SER A 3 16.14 -7.22 25.00
CA SER A 3 16.50 -6.34 23.88
C SER A 3 15.23 -5.58 23.46
N THR A 4 15.32 -4.25 23.45
CA THR A 4 14.25 -3.34 22.98
C THR A 4 13.75 -3.65 21.56
N ASN A 5 14.45 -4.48 20.83
CA ASN A 5 14.13 -4.87 19.45
C ASN A 5 13.31 -6.16 19.34
N GLN A 6 12.96 -6.82 20.43
CA GLN A 6 12.15 -8.05 20.36
C GLN A 6 10.75 -7.80 19.79
N SER A 7 10.17 -6.62 20.06
CA SER A 7 8.87 -6.22 19.53
C SER A 7 8.88 -5.88 18.02
N LEU A 8 10.05 -5.75 17.40
CA LEU A 8 10.23 -5.44 15.99
C LEU A 8 10.43 -6.68 15.11
N LYS A 9 10.58 -7.85 15.74
CA LYS A 9 10.77 -9.11 15.01
C LYS A 9 9.42 -9.62 14.49
N PRO A 10 9.40 -10.28 13.32
CA PRO A 10 8.24 -11.03 12.88
C PRO A 10 7.76 -12.02 13.95
N LEU A 11 6.45 -12.27 14.01
CA LEU A 11 5.84 -13.12 15.06
C LEU A 11 6.35 -14.55 15.02
N THR A 12 6.69 -15.06 13.85
CA THR A 12 7.16 -16.43 13.65
C THR A 12 8.65 -16.60 13.93
N THR A 13 9.33 -15.53 14.38
CA THR A 13 10.78 -15.55 14.65
C THR A 13 11.11 -16.48 15.80
N LYS A 14 11.98 -17.45 15.57
CA LYS A 14 12.53 -18.34 16.59
C LYS A 14 13.96 -18.74 16.26
N ILE A 15 14.62 -19.40 17.19
CA ILE A 15 15.87 -20.12 16.95
C ILE A 15 15.51 -21.58 16.73
N ASN A 16 15.97 -22.15 15.63
CA ASN A 16 15.75 -23.56 15.29
C ASN A 16 16.72 -24.50 16.03
N GLU A 17 16.57 -25.81 15.84
CA GLU A 17 17.39 -26.84 16.48
C GLU A 17 18.88 -26.74 16.13
N ALA A 18 19.22 -26.19 14.97
CA ALA A 18 20.60 -25.96 14.55
C ALA A 18 21.20 -24.65 15.13
N GLY A 19 20.44 -23.90 15.94
CA GLY A 19 20.87 -22.62 16.52
C GLY A 19 20.75 -21.44 15.59
N ASN A 20 20.12 -21.59 14.41
CA ASN A 20 19.96 -20.55 13.41
C ASN A 20 18.66 -19.77 13.63
N LEU A 21 18.63 -18.51 13.17
CA LEU A 21 17.41 -17.73 13.13
C LEU A 21 16.46 -18.28 12.05
N GLU A 22 15.20 -18.50 12.44
CA GLU A 22 14.13 -18.99 11.58
C GLU A 22 12.97 -17.98 11.56
N ILE A 23 12.41 -17.73 10.39
CA ILE A 23 11.21 -16.89 10.18
C ILE A 23 10.28 -17.64 9.24
N GLY A 24 8.99 -17.73 9.60
CA GLY A 24 7.98 -18.40 8.77
C GLY A 24 8.29 -19.88 8.49
N GLY A 25 9.02 -20.56 9.39
CA GLY A 25 9.46 -21.95 9.20
C GLY A 25 10.66 -22.09 8.27
N CYS A 26 11.30 -20.99 7.86
CA CYS A 26 12.46 -21.00 6.98
C CYS A 26 13.73 -20.62 7.74
N ASP A 27 14.78 -21.46 7.64
CA ASP A 27 16.10 -21.15 8.14
C ASP A 27 16.74 -20.02 7.32
N LEU A 28 17.15 -18.92 7.97
CA LEU A 28 17.66 -17.75 7.27
C LEU A 28 19.03 -17.95 6.64
N ILE A 29 19.85 -18.88 7.18
CA ILE A 29 21.14 -19.24 6.55
C ILE A 29 20.87 -19.94 5.22
N GLY A 30 19.97 -20.94 5.21
CA GLY A 30 19.59 -21.62 3.98
C GLY A 30 18.93 -20.71 2.93
N LEU A 31 18.16 -19.71 3.38
CA LEU A 31 17.63 -18.69 2.45
C LEU A 31 18.75 -17.84 1.85
N ALA A 32 19.72 -17.40 2.67
CA ALA A 32 20.86 -16.61 2.21
C ALA A 32 21.74 -17.39 1.23
N GLU A 33 21.98 -18.67 1.48
CA GLU A 33 22.73 -19.56 0.58
C GLU A 33 22.00 -19.76 -0.76
N LYS A 34 20.67 -19.90 -0.72
CA LYS A 34 19.86 -20.15 -1.91
C LYS A 34 19.65 -18.92 -2.78
N TYR A 35 19.44 -17.75 -2.16
CA TYR A 35 19.04 -16.53 -2.87
C TYR A 35 20.09 -15.42 -2.85
N GLY A 36 21.17 -15.60 -2.09
CA GLY A 36 22.22 -14.59 -1.92
C GLY A 36 21.86 -13.53 -0.89
N THR A 37 22.79 -12.61 -0.67
CA THR A 37 22.65 -11.44 0.21
C THR A 37 23.09 -10.17 -0.54
N PRO A 38 22.50 -8.99 -0.24
CA PRO A 38 21.46 -8.73 0.76
C PRO A 38 20.09 -9.32 0.36
N LEU A 39 19.30 -9.76 1.35
CA LEU A 39 18.01 -10.40 1.15
C LEU A 39 16.96 -9.81 2.09
N TYR A 40 15.81 -9.35 1.54
CA TYR A 40 14.63 -9.02 2.32
C TYR A 40 13.78 -10.27 2.55
N VAL A 41 13.44 -10.54 3.79
CA VAL A 41 12.58 -11.65 4.19
C VAL A 41 11.30 -11.09 4.78
N LEU A 42 10.16 -11.44 4.19
CA LEU A 42 8.83 -11.02 4.64
C LEU A 42 8.11 -12.21 5.27
N ASP A 43 7.52 -11.98 6.44
CA ASP A 43 6.70 -12.98 7.13
C ASP A 43 5.23 -12.76 6.84
N GLU A 44 4.64 -13.61 6.01
CA GLU A 44 3.24 -13.52 5.61
C GLU A 44 2.30 -13.63 6.82
N GLU A 45 2.59 -14.49 7.79
CA GLU A 45 1.75 -14.65 8.99
C GLU A 45 1.70 -13.37 9.80
N THR A 46 2.84 -12.69 9.98
CA THR A 46 2.90 -11.39 10.65
C THR A 46 2.08 -10.34 9.90
N ILE A 47 2.22 -10.26 8.58
CA ILE A 47 1.46 -9.31 7.76
C ILE A 47 -0.04 -9.54 7.94
N ARG A 48 -0.50 -10.78 7.80
CA ARG A 48 -1.93 -11.13 7.96
C ARG A 48 -2.44 -10.86 9.37
N LYS A 49 -1.63 -11.15 10.39
CA LYS A 49 -1.98 -10.84 11.79
C LYS A 49 -2.19 -9.35 11.99
N ILE A 50 -1.28 -8.52 11.49
CA ILE A 50 -1.39 -7.06 11.57
C ILE A 50 -2.65 -6.56 10.85
N CYS A 51 -2.96 -7.07 9.66
CA CYS A 51 -4.20 -6.74 8.96
C CYS A 51 -5.44 -7.05 9.80
N LYS A 52 -5.46 -8.21 10.45
CA LYS A 52 -6.57 -8.60 11.35
C LYS A 52 -6.65 -7.68 12.56
N ASP A 53 -5.53 -7.28 13.13
CA ASP A 53 -5.49 -6.38 14.29
C ASP A 53 -6.04 -5.00 13.95
N TYR A 54 -5.69 -4.43 12.78
CA TYR A 54 -6.29 -3.18 12.30
C TYR A 54 -7.81 -3.32 12.14
N LYS A 55 -8.29 -4.37 11.46
CA LYS A 55 -9.73 -4.62 11.30
C LYS A 55 -10.46 -4.73 12.65
N ASN A 56 -9.85 -5.41 13.61
CA ASN A 56 -10.43 -5.56 14.95
C ASN A 56 -10.46 -4.24 15.73
N ALA A 57 -9.40 -3.44 15.63
CA ALA A 57 -9.32 -2.13 16.30
C ALA A 57 -10.42 -1.16 15.82
N PHE A 58 -10.79 -1.24 14.55
CA PHE A 58 -11.83 -0.40 13.95
C PHE A 58 -13.21 -1.06 13.87
N LYS A 59 -13.40 -2.21 14.52
CA LYS A 59 -14.68 -2.96 14.48
C LYS A 59 -15.89 -2.14 14.92
N ALA A 60 -15.71 -1.18 15.82
CA ALA A 60 -16.76 -0.28 16.27
C ALA A 60 -17.21 0.75 15.19
N TYR A 61 -16.45 0.88 14.12
CA TYR A 61 -16.68 1.83 13.03
C TYR A 61 -16.97 1.10 11.71
N PRO A 62 -18.18 0.60 11.47
CA PRO A 62 -18.49 -0.32 10.37
C PRO A 62 -18.34 0.29 8.97
N LYS A 63 -18.25 1.62 8.87
CA LYS A 63 -18.02 2.34 7.59
C LYS A 63 -16.56 2.69 7.34
N THR A 64 -15.62 2.05 8.05
CA THR A 64 -14.17 2.27 7.84
C THR A 64 -13.67 1.46 6.65
N ASN A 65 -13.01 2.14 5.72
CA ASN A 65 -12.23 1.51 4.66
C ASN A 65 -10.74 1.57 5.02
N MET A 66 -10.11 0.42 5.09
CA MET A 66 -8.68 0.32 5.35
C MET A 66 -7.93 0.26 4.04
N MET A 67 -6.91 1.11 3.91
CA MET A 67 -6.07 1.19 2.72
C MET A 67 -4.61 0.96 3.08
N TYR A 68 -3.93 0.19 2.25
CA TYR A 68 -2.50 -0.01 2.34
C TYR A 68 -1.78 1.03 1.48
N ALA A 69 -0.86 1.78 2.07
CA ALA A 69 -0.04 2.75 1.36
C ALA A 69 1.06 2.02 0.57
N SER A 70 0.85 1.86 -0.74
CA SER A 70 1.69 1.06 -1.63
C SER A 70 3.13 1.56 -1.69
N LYS A 71 3.37 2.85 -1.48
CA LYS A 71 4.72 3.43 -1.45
C LYS A 71 5.66 2.79 -0.43
N ALA A 72 5.13 2.11 0.59
CA ALA A 72 5.94 1.41 1.58
C ALA A 72 6.61 0.16 0.99
N LEU A 73 5.86 -0.64 0.24
CA LEU A 73 6.36 -1.79 -0.53
C LEU A 73 5.29 -2.27 -1.52
N CYS A 74 5.49 -2.00 -2.81
CA CYS A 74 4.56 -2.39 -3.86
C CYS A 74 5.12 -3.56 -4.69
N THR A 75 5.00 -4.77 -4.15
CA THR A 75 5.27 -6.00 -4.91
C THR A 75 3.97 -6.75 -5.21
N MET A 76 3.97 -7.61 -6.22
CA MET A 76 2.83 -8.48 -6.54
C MET A 76 2.39 -9.30 -5.33
N ALA A 77 3.35 -9.89 -4.61
CA ALA A 77 3.08 -10.72 -3.44
C ALA A 77 2.44 -9.92 -2.30
N THR A 78 3.02 -8.77 -1.93
CA THR A 78 2.49 -7.91 -0.88
C THR A 78 1.08 -7.43 -1.23
N SER A 79 0.89 -6.99 -2.47
CA SER A 79 -0.42 -6.53 -2.95
C SER A 79 -1.46 -7.65 -2.94
N ALA A 80 -1.11 -8.87 -3.33
CA ALA A 80 -2.01 -10.01 -3.28
C ALA A 80 -2.42 -10.36 -1.83
N ILE A 81 -1.48 -10.33 -0.89
CA ILE A 81 -1.77 -10.56 0.54
C ILE A 81 -2.74 -9.48 1.04
N MET A 82 -2.45 -8.19 0.84
CA MET A 82 -3.30 -7.08 1.28
C MET A 82 -4.70 -7.17 0.68
N SER A 83 -4.80 -7.46 -0.63
CA SER A 83 -6.08 -7.66 -1.31
C SER A 83 -6.87 -8.81 -0.70
N SER A 84 -6.22 -9.95 -0.45
CA SER A 84 -6.87 -11.13 0.16
C SER A 84 -7.35 -10.88 1.60
N GLU A 85 -6.73 -9.93 2.30
CA GLU A 85 -7.18 -9.44 3.61
C GLU A 85 -8.27 -8.36 3.51
N GLY A 86 -8.69 -7.99 2.29
CA GLY A 86 -9.80 -7.06 2.05
C GLY A 86 -9.43 -5.58 2.16
N PHE A 87 -8.14 -5.27 2.17
CA PHE A 87 -7.65 -3.88 2.13
C PHE A 87 -7.82 -3.27 0.74
N GLY A 88 -8.10 -1.97 0.69
CA GLY A 88 -7.89 -1.14 -0.47
C GLY A 88 -6.43 -0.70 -0.58
N PHE A 89 -6.13 0.14 -1.56
CA PHE A 89 -4.77 0.62 -1.81
C PHE A 89 -4.75 2.14 -1.99
N ASP A 90 -3.75 2.76 -1.39
CA ASP A 90 -3.36 4.13 -1.66
C ASP A 90 -2.10 4.08 -2.55
N VAL A 91 -2.28 4.43 -3.82
CA VAL A 91 -1.27 4.35 -4.88
C VAL A 91 -0.88 5.74 -5.37
N VAL A 92 0.36 5.92 -5.83
CA VAL A 92 0.90 7.23 -6.21
C VAL A 92 1.52 7.28 -7.60
N SER A 93 1.46 6.20 -8.37
CA SER A 93 2.01 6.13 -9.73
C SER A 93 1.31 5.08 -10.60
N ALA A 94 1.47 5.20 -11.93
CA ALA A 94 1.01 4.19 -12.87
C ALA A 94 1.57 2.79 -12.57
N GLY A 95 2.84 2.71 -12.16
CA GLY A 95 3.47 1.44 -11.80
C GLY A 95 2.79 0.76 -10.62
N GLU A 96 2.43 1.53 -9.58
CA GLU A 96 1.68 1.01 -8.43
C GLU A 96 0.25 0.60 -8.82
N ILE A 97 -0.47 1.42 -9.60
CA ILE A 97 -1.80 1.09 -10.15
C ILE A 97 -1.74 -0.26 -10.89
N TYR A 98 -0.77 -0.39 -11.79
CA TYR A 98 -0.63 -1.61 -12.59
C TYR A 98 -0.28 -2.82 -11.72
N THR A 99 0.59 -2.66 -10.74
CA THR A 99 1.00 -3.74 -9.82
C THR A 99 -0.18 -4.24 -9.00
N VAL A 100 -0.97 -3.34 -8.37
CA VAL A 100 -2.14 -3.76 -7.57
C VAL A 100 -3.23 -4.36 -8.45
N TYR A 101 -3.44 -3.83 -9.66
CA TYR A 101 -4.35 -4.41 -10.64
C TYR A 101 -3.96 -5.85 -11.00
N LYS A 102 -2.69 -6.07 -11.35
CA LYS A 102 -2.17 -7.41 -11.69
C LYS A 102 -2.17 -8.37 -10.51
N ALA A 103 -2.06 -7.86 -9.29
CA ALA A 103 -2.20 -8.65 -8.06
C ALA A 103 -3.65 -9.05 -7.73
N GLY A 104 -4.63 -8.62 -8.54
CA GLY A 104 -6.03 -8.97 -8.34
C GLY A 104 -6.77 -8.09 -7.32
N ALA A 105 -6.30 -6.87 -7.10
CA ALA A 105 -6.98 -5.93 -6.22
C ALA A 105 -8.35 -5.51 -6.78
N ASP A 106 -9.30 -5.27 -5.89
CA ASP A 106 -10.56 -4.60 -6.21
C ASP A 106 -10.27 -3.12 -6.50
N MET A 107 -10.22 -2.77 -7.78
CA MET A 107 -9.86 -1.41 -8.20
C MET A 107 -10.83 -0.33 -7.70
N SER A 108 -12.08 -0.69 -7.38
CA SER A 108 -13.03 0.23 -6.76
C SER A 108 -12.64 0.69 -5.35
N LYS A 109 -11.72 -0.04 -4.70
CA LYS A 109 -11.13 0.29 -3.40
C LYS A 109 -9.76 0.92 -3.50
N VAL A 110 -9.32 1.31 -4.69
CA VAL A 110 -8.04 2.00 -4.89
C VAL A 110 -8.26 3.50 -4.88
N LEU A 111 -7.39 4.20 -4.16
CA LEU A 111 -7.27 5.66 -4.14
C LEU A 111 -5.97 6.04 -4.85
N PHE A 112 -6.06 6.85 -5.90
CA PHE A 112 -4.89 7.36 -6.59
C PHE A 112 -4.52 8.75 -6.07
N ASN A 113 -3.45 8.81 -5.30
CA ASN A 113 -2.83 10.02 -4.76
C ASN A 113 -1.67 10.52 -5.64
N GLY A 114 -1.04 11.61 -5.20
CA GLY A 114 0.13 12.21 -5.84
C GLY A 114 -0.15 13.65 -6.27
N ASN A 115 0.91 14.44 -6.35
CA ASN A 115 0.85 15.88 -6.65
C ASN A 115 1.24 16.23 -8.09
N ASN A 116 1.57 15.23 -8.91
CA ASN A 116 1.99 15.43 -10.30
C ASN A 116 1.57 14.25 -11.18
N LYS A 117 0.26 13.98 -11.24
CA LYS A 117 -0.30 12.92 -12.08
C LYS A 117 -0.34 13.36 -13.54
N SER A 118 0.25 12.55 -14.42
CA SER A 118 0.22 12.78 -15.87
C SER A 118 -1.14 12.42 -16.48
N ALA A 119 -1.38 12.90 -17.72
CA ALA A 119 -2.58 12.53 -18.47
C ALA A 119 -2.68 11.00 -18.69
N ASP A 120 -1.55 10.34 -18.97
CA ASP A 120 -1.50 8.90 -19.19
C ASP A 120 -1.82 8.12 -17.91
N GLU A 121 -1.33 8.59 -16.75
CA GLU A 121 -1.64 7.99 -15.45
C GLU A 121 -3.11 8.14 -15.07
N LEU A 122 -3.68 9.32 -15.31
CA LEU A 122 -5.12 9.57 -15.10
C LEU A 122 -5.98 8.71 -16.03
N THR A 123 -5.57 8.58 -17.29
CA THR A 123 -6.22 7.71 -18.27
C THR A 123 -6.19 6.25 -17.79
N LEU A 124 -5.03 5.74 -17.44
CA LEU A 124 -4.87 4.38 -16.90
C LEU A 124 -5.77 4.14 -15.68
N ALA A 125 -5.80 5.10 -14.75
CA ALA A 125 -6.65 5.00 -13.56
C ALA A 125 -8.14 4.89 -13.92
N ILE A 126 -8.61 5.67 -14.89
CA ILE A 126 -10.00 5.64 -15.38
C ILE A 126 -10.30 4.32 -16.09
N GLU A 127 -9.40 3.85 -16.96
CA GLU A 127 -9.57 2.60 -17.71
C GLU A 127 -9.65 1.39 -16.79
N LEU A 128 -8.79 1.33 -15.78
CA LEU A 128 -8.75 0.24 -14.81
C LEU A 128 -9.82 0.37 -13.69
N GLY A 129 -10.58 1.44 -13.66
CA GLY A 129 -11.68 1.61 -12.72
C GLY A 129 -11.24 1.92 -11.30
N VAL A 130 -10.17 2.71 -11.13
CA VAL A 130 -9.74 3.20 -9.81
C VAL A 130 -10.89 3.93 -9.12
N GLY A 131 -11.17 3.56 -7.88
CA GLY A 131 -12.37 4.00 -7.16
C GLY A 131 -12.40 5.48 -6.85
N ARG A 132 -11.26 6.10 -6.56
CA ARG A 132 -11.15 7.55 -6.29
C ARG A 132 -9.81 8.10 -6.74
N ILE A 133 -9.81 9.37 -7.14
CA ILE A 133 -8.61 10.12 -7.46
C ILE A 133 -8.51 11.33 -6.53
N SER A 134 -7.41 11.46 -5.81
CA SER A 134 -7.11 12.63 -4.98
C SER A 134 -6.58 13.74 -5.88
N VAL A 135 -7.39 14.77 -6.11
CA VAL A 135 -7.04 15.92 -6.94
C VAL A 135 -6.22 16.92 -6.13
N ASP A 136 -5.05 17.26 -6.62
CA ASP A 136 -4.08 18.12 -5.93
C ASP A 136 -4.24 19.60 -6.26
N ASN A 137 -4.73 19.92 -7.46
CA ASN A 137 -4.88 21.28 -7.92
C ASN A 137 -5.93 21.42 -9.02
N PHE A 138 -6.30 22.69 -9.36
CA PHE A 138 -7.33 22.97 -10.35
C PHE A 138 -6.94 22.59 -11.79
N PHE A 139 -5.66 22.63 -12.14
CA PHE A 139 -5.21 22.18 -13.45
C PHE A 139 -5.46 20.67 -13.63
N GLU A 140 -5.09 19.89 -12.63
CA GLU A 140 -5.35 18.44 -12.62
C GLU A 140 -6.85 18.14 -12.67
N LEU A 141 -7.67 18.90 -11.94
CA LEU A 141 -9.12 18.74 -11.97
C LEU A 141 -9.69 18.95 -13.38
N ALA A 142 -9.24 20.01 -14.07
CA ALA A 142 -9.67 20.28 -15.45
C ALA A 142 -9.21 19.17 -16.40
N LEU A 143 -7.95 18.74 -16.32
CA LEU A 143 -7.41 17.65 -17.12
C LEU A 143 -8.18 16.33 -16.89
N LEU A 144 -8.40 15.97 -15.63
CA LEU A 144 -9.16 14.77 -15.26
C LEU A 144 -10.59 14.81 -15.82
N ASN A 145 -11.25 15.96 -15.75
CA ASN A 145 -12.61 16.15 -16.29
C ASN A 145 -12.65 15.91 -17.82
N GLU A 146 -11.68 16.43 -18.58
CA GLU A 146 -11.62 16.21 -20.03
C GLU A 146 -11.36 14.73 -20.37
N ILE A 147 -10.46 14.08 -19.64
CA ILE A 147 -10.18 12.64 -19.82
C ILE A 147 -11.44 11.83 -19.48
N ALA A 148 -12.09 12.10 -18.34
CA ALA A 148 -13.32 11.41 -17.92
C ALA A 148 -14.44 11.54 -18.97
N LYS A 149 -14.63 12.76 -19.52
CA LYS A 149 -15.61 13.00 -20.60
C LYS A 149 -15.29 12.17 -21.85
N SER A 150 -14.01 12.13 -22.29
CA SER A 150 -13.61 11.38 -23.48
C SER A 150 -13.87 9.88 -23.31
N HIS A 151 -13.75 9.36 -22.08
CA HIS A 151 -14.03 7.96 -21.74
C HIS A 151 -15.49 7.71 -21.34
N LYS A 152 -16.35 8.75 -21.33
CA LYS A 152 -17.76 8.67 -20.91
C LYS A 152 -17.92 8.07 -19.51
N LYS A 153 -17.01 8.43 -18.61
CA LYS A 153 -16.96 7.97 -17.22
C LYS A 153 -17.24 9.12 -16.25
N VAL A 154 -17.84 8.78 -15.11
CA VAL A 154 -17.90 9.64 -13.93
C VAL A 154 -16.83 9.13 -12.96
N VAL A 155 -16.05 10.04 -12.42
CA VAL A 155 -14.92 9.73 -11.52
C VAL A 155 -15.16 10.37 -10.16
N ASP A 156 -15.10 9.58 -9.11
CA ASP A 156 -15.15 10.09 -7.74
C ASP A 156 -13.80 10.73 -7.38
N VAL A 157 -13.85 11.95 -6.83
CA VAL A 157 -12.64 12.67 -6.45
C VAL A 157 -12.60 13.01 -4.96
N LEU A 158 -11.40 13.11 -4.42
CA LEU A 158 -11.10 13.77 -3.16
C LEU A 158 -10.32 15.04 -3.47
N LEU A 159 -10.68 16.15 -2.84
CA LEU A 159 -9.91 17.38 -2.97
C LEU A 159 -8.84 17.42 -1.88
N ARG A 160 -7.58 17.53 -2.27
CA ARG A 160 -6.49 17.72 -1.32
C ARG A 160 -6.48 19.15 -0.82
N ILE A 161 -6.59 19.32 0.49
CA ILE A 161 -6.60 20.63 1.16
C ILE A 161 -5.32 20.77 1.98
N THR A 162 -4.61 21.89 1.78
CA THR A 162 -3.50 22.28 2.65
C THR A 162 -4.03 23.33 3.63
N PRO A 163 -4.27 23.00 4.91
CA PRO A 163 -4.96 23.88 5.85
C PRO A 163 -4.08 25.01 6.40
N GLY A 164 -2.80 25.07 6.02
CA GLY A 164 -1.86 26.10 6.50
C GLY A 164 -1.47 25.94 7.98
N ILE A 165 -1.60 24.76 8.54
CA ILE A 165 -1.20 24.46 9.91
C ILE A 165 0.29 24.15 9.92
N GLU A 166 1.06 24.92 10.72
CA GLU A 166 2.48 24.62 10.94
C GLU A 166 2.64 23.31 11.70
N CYS A 167 3.40 22.39 11.14
CA CYS A 167 3.75 21.11 11.75
C CYS A 167 5.26 21.03 11.94
N HIS A 168 5.70 20.48 13.08
CA HIS A 168 7.11 20.15 13.29
C HIS A 168 7.49 18.88 12.51
N THR A 169 7.49 18.99 11.18
CA THR A 169 7.86 17.91 10.25
C THR A 169 9.03 18.38 9.39
N HIS A 170 9.54 17.47 8.56
CA HIS A 170 10.59 17.81 7.60
C HIS A 170 10.09 18.91 6.63
N GLU A 171 10.93 19.89 6.32
CA GLU A 171 10.57 21.08 5.52
C GLU A 171 9.95 20.76 4.13
N TYR A 172 10.24 19.58 3.58
CA TYR A 172 9.66 19.12 2.31
C TYR A 172 8.30 18.39 2.44
N ILE A 173 7.72 18.32 3.65
CA ILE A 173 6.44 17.65 3.91
C ILE A 173 5.29 18.65 4.15
N GLN A 174 5.53 19.92 4.02
CA GLN A 174 4.53 20.97 4.22
C GLN A 174 3.58 21.12 3.03
#